data_b09af396c8505f6a92fceed4d7444f36
#
_entry.id   b09af396c8505f6a92fceed4d7444f36
#
_cell.length_a   1.000
_cell.length_b   1.000
_cell.length_c   1.000
_cell.angle_alpha   90.00
_cell.angle_beta   90.00
_cell.angle_gamma   90.00
#
_symmetry.space_group_name_H-M   'P 1'
#
loop_
_entity.id
_entity.type
_entity.pdbx_description
1 polymer ?
#
loop_
_entity_poly.entity_id
_entity_poly.type
_entity_poly.pdbx_seq_one_letter_code
_entity_poly.pdbx_strand_id
1 'polypeptide(L)'
;IANLPSTVEINANHWTSGDPYSHDIVGHIRGGIKPEQLDGFLDSTGIKYDKNRINGKLLLEWQNASKVDVRAIIAIAMWESSLGTAGVATSPGANMFGFGAFDSNPDNAKNFNDAKAVVELAKQTLLANKNRTFKRQDDKAFANAHGGLDTATEGGVYFTSTSGTGKKRANTMALIDAYIDANGGADDHLTDIGDTPSDAKATESLTSNIPMVKATVPT
;
A
#
# COMPACT_ATOMS: atom_id res chain seq x y z
N ILE A 1 5.01 10.54 12.52
CA ILE A 1 4.43 9.45 13.33
C ILE A 1 5.08 9.55 14.70
N ALA A 2 4.69 10.58 15.48
CA ALA A 2 5.42 11.02 16.66
C ALA A 2 5.29 10.10 17.88
N ASN A 3 4.41 9.10 17.90
CA ASN A 3 4.08 8.34 19.10
C ASN A 3 4.08 6.82 18.91
N LEU A 4 4.73 6.31 17.85
CA LEU A 4 4.85 4.87 17.68
C LEU A 4 6.08 4.36 18.45
N PRO A 5 5.98 3.21 19.12
CA PRO A 5 7.10 2.69 19.88
C PRO A 5 8.31 2.45 18.97
N SER A 6 9.49 2.76 19.47
CA SER A 6 10.76 2.63 18.73
C SER A 6 11.13 1.17 18.45
N THR A 7 10.52 0.23 19.17
CA THR A 7 10.72 -1.20 19.01
C THR A 7 9.37 -1.92 19.04
N VAL A 8 9.13 -2.74 18.03
CA VAL A 8 7.95 -3.59 17.92
C VAL A 8 8.42 -5.04 17.98
N GLU A 9 7.77 -5.84 18.81
CA GLU A 9 7.97 -7.28 18.82
C GLU A 9 7.36 -7.89 17.56
N ILE A 10 8.15 -8.68 16.83
CA ILE A 10 7.72 -9.31 15.58
C ILE A 10 7.19 -10.72 15.88
N ASN A 11 5.94 -10.97 15.51
CA ASN A 11 5.42 -12.33 15.46
C ASN A 11 5.71 -12.92 14.06
N ALA A 12 6.64 -13.87 14.01
CA ALA A 12 7.09 -14.46 12.75
C ALA A 12 5.97 -15.09 11.91
N ASN A 13 4.90 -15.57 12.54
CA ASN A 13 3.77 -16.18 11.85
C ASN A 13 2.95 -15.22 11.00
N HIS A 14 3.10 -13.92 11.22
CA HIS A 14 2.37 -12.87 10.50
C HIS A 14 3.05 -12.45 9.19
N TRP A 15 4.18 -13.05 8.84
CA TRP A 15 5.02 -12.66 7.71
C TRP A 15 5.58 -13.87 6.99
N THR A 16 5.61 -13.82 5.66
CA THR A 16 6.42 -14.80 4.91
C THR A 16 7.89 -14.63 5.29
N SER A 17 8.65 -15.69 5.33
CA SER A 17 10.05 -15.66 5.80
C SER A 17 10.24 -15.13 7.23
N GLY A 18 9.17 -14.95 7.98
CA GLY A 18 9.22 -14.63 9.40
C GLY A 18 9.48 -13.16 9.77
N ASP A 19 9.61 -12.26 8.79
CA ASP A 19 9.84 -10.84 9.09
C ASP A 19 9.21 -9.89 8.05
N PRO A 20 8.88 -8.64 8.44
CA PRO A 20 8.25 -7.69 7.54
C PRO A 20 9.09 -7.30 6.32
N TYR A 21 10.42 -7.23 6.49
CA TYR A 21 11.31 -6.76 5.43
C TYR A 21 11.40 -7.73 4.25
N SER A 22 11.38 -9.02 4.55
CA SER A 22 11.44 -10.12 3.56
C SER A 22 10.05 -10.69 3.23
N HIS A 23 8.98 -10.09 3.77
CA HIS A 23 7.61 -10.50 3.50
C HIS A 23 7.24 -10.32 2.04
N ASP A 24 6.68 -11.37 1.42
CA ASP A 24 6.06 -11.27 0.11
C ASP A 24 4.73 -10.53 0.25
N ILE A 25 4.71 -9.27 -0.17
CA ILE A 25 3.56 -8.39 0.00
C ILE A 25 2.43 -8.64 -1.00
N VAL A 26 2.61 -9.56 -1.94
CA VAL A 26 1.58 -9.91 -2.92
C VAL A 26 1.10 -11.33 -2.69
N GLY A 27 -0.20 -11.49 -2.51
CA GLY A 27 -0.85 -12.79 -2.39
C GLY A 27 -0.85 -13.40 -0.99
N HIS A 28 -0.13 -12.85 -0.05
CA HIS A 28 -0.01 -13.35 1.32
C HIS A 28 -0.49 -12.29 2.30
N ILE A 29 -1.63 -12.56 2.94
CA ILE A 29 -2.28 -11.58 3.82
C ILE A 29 -2.52 -12.18 5.21
N ARG A 30 -2.66 -11.31 6.20
CA ARG A 30 -3.17 -11.67 7.51
C ARG A 30 -4.69 -11.54 7.50
N GLY A 31 -5.40 -12.68 7.56
CA GLY A 31 -6.87 -12.68 7.57
C GLY A 31 -7.46 -12.18 8.89
N GLY A 32 -8.75 -11.84 8.86
CA GLY A 32 -9.48 -11.45 10.06
C GLY A 32 -9.28 -10.00 10.51
N ILE A 33 -8.53 -9.20 9.78
CA ILE A 33 -8.39 -7.76 10.07
C ILE A 33 -9.74 -7.07 9.79
N LYS A 34 -10.20 -6.26 10.74
CA LYS A 34 -11.46 -5.53 10.64
C LYS A 34 -11.24 -4.10 10.17
N PRO A 35 -12.20 -3.51 9.43
CA PRO A 35 -12.11 -2.11 9.00
C PRO A 35 -11.82 -1.15 10.16
N GLU A 36 -12.45 -1.35 11.31
CA GLU A 36 -12.32 -0.49 12.49
C GLU A 36 -10.89 -0.48 13.05
N GLN A 37 -10.18 -1.60 12.94
CA GLN A 37 -8.76 -1.67 13.37
C GLN A 37 -7.88 -0.81 12.46
N LEU A 38 -8.14 -0.83 11.17
CA LEU A 38 -7.41 0.01 10.20
C LEU A 38 -7.76 1.49 10.38
N ASP A 39 -9.04 1.83 10.56
CA ASP A 39 -9.47 3.20 10.86
C ASP A 39 -8.77 3.71 12.13
N GLY A 40 -8.73 2.89 13.17
CA GLY A 40 -8.05 3.24 14.42
C GLY A 40 -6.55 3.47 14.24
N PHE A 41 -5.89 2.62 13.46
CA PHE A 41 -4.47 2.84 13.14
C PHE A 41 -4.27 4.16 12.39
N LEU A 42 -5.04 4.43 11.34
CA LEU A 42 -4.94 5.67 10.58
C LEU A 42 -5.15 6.90 11.48
N ASP A 43 -6.13 6.87 12.36
CA ASP A 43 -6.39 7.95 13.30
C ASP A 43 -5.23 8.12 14.30
N SER A 44 -4.56 7.03 14.69
CA SER A 44 -3.42 7.07 15.61
C SER A 44 -2.19 7.75 15.03
N THR A 45 -2.09 7.88 13.70
CA THR A 45 -0.93 8.53 13.05
C THR A 45 -0.89 10.03 13.27
N GLY A 46 -2.00 10.66 13.61
CA GLY A 46 -2.13 12.12 13.68
C GLY A 46 -2.18 12.81 12.32
N ILE A 47 -2.11 12.05 11.22
CA ILE A 47 -2.27 12.58 9.87
C ILE A 47 -3.73 12.96 9.65
N LYS A 48 -3.98 14.15 9.13
CA LYS A 48 -5.35 14.61 8.78
C LYS A 48 -5.72 14.15 7.37
N TYR A 49 -5.91 12.85 7.24
CA TYR A 49 -6.29 12.23 5.97
C TYR A 49 -7.78 12.39 5.69
N ASP A 50 -8.16 12.25 4.43
CA ASP A 50 -9.56 12.27 3.99
C ASP A 50 -10.19 10.89 4.16
N LYS A 51 -11.10 10.77 5.11
CA LYS A 51 -11.80 9.50 5.45
C LYS A 51 -12.72 9.00 4.34
N ASN A 52 -13.11 9.87 3.41
CA ASN A 52 -13.85 9.46 2.22
C ASN A 52 -12.95 8.90 1.12
N ARG A 53 -11.67 9.21 1.16
CA ARG A 53 -10.68 8.78 0.18
C ARG A 53 -9.93 7.52 0.61
N ILE A 54 -9.63 7.39 1.90
CA ILE A 54 -8.95 6.23 2.49
C ILE A 54 -9.57 5.92 3.85
N ASN A 55 -9.94 4.67 4.05
CA ASN A 55 -10.49 4.15 5.30
C ASN A 55 -10.36 2.63 5.33
N GLY A 56 -10.66 2.02 6.45
CA GLY A 56 -10.51 0.58 6.63
C GLY A 56 -11.29 -0.26 5.64
N LYS A 57 -12.51 0.13 5.31
CA LYS A 57 -13.34 -0.57 4.32
C LYS A 57 -12.71 -0.52 2.93
N LEU A 58 -12.32 0.66 2.46
CA LEU A 58 -11.67 0.83 1.16
C LEU A 58 -10.34 0.07 1.09
N LEU A 59 -9.55 0.13 2.15
CA LEU A 59 -8.25 -0.56 2.22
C LEU A 59 -8.40 -2.07 2.07
N LEU A 60 -9.39 -2.68 2.70
CA LEU A 60 -9.64 -4.12 2.54
C LEU A 60 -10.17 -4.47 1.14
N GLU A 61 -10.96 -3.60 0.54
CA GLU A 61 -11.36 -3.74 -0.87
C GLU A 61 -10.14 -3.67 -1.80
N TRP A 62 -9.23 -2.74 -1.55
CA TRP A 62 -7.99 -2.62 -2.34
C TRP A 62 -7.07 -3.82 -2.15
N GLN A 63 -6.98 -4.37 -0.95
CA GLN A 63 -6.27 -5.62 -0.71
C GLN A 63 -6.83 -6.76 -1.57
N ASN A 64 -8.15 -6.93 -1.57
CA ASN A 64 -8.80 -7.99 -2.34
C ASN A 64 -8.61 -7.82 -3.86
N ALA A 65 -8.69 -6.60 -4.36
CA ALA A 65 -8.54 -6.31 -5.78
C ALA A 65 -7.08 -6.41 -6.25
N SER A 66 -6.16 -5.79 -5.54
CA SER A 66 -4.74 -5.74 -5.89
C SER A 66 -3.96 -6.99 -5.52
N LYS A 67 -4.45 -7.77 -4.56
CA LYS A 67 -3.74 -8.87 -3.90
C LYS A 67 -2.56 -8.42 -3.04
N VAL A 68 -2.37 -7.13 -2.85
CA VAL A 68 -1.34 -6.59 -1.97
C VAL A 68 -1.83 -6.60 -0.53
N ASP A 69 -0.99 -7.09 0.37
CA ASP A 69 -1.22 -7.06 1.81
C ASP A 69 -1.58 -5.63 2.25
N VAL A 70 -2.70 -5.49 2.96
CA VAL A 70 -3.21 -4.17 3.39
C VAL A 70 -2.20 -3.40 4.22
N ARG A 71 -1.36 -4.08 4.99
CA ARG A 71 -0.30 -3.45 5.79
C ARG A 71 0.75 -2.78 4.88
N ALA A 72 1.04 -3.40 3.74
CA ALA A 72 1.92 -2.84 2.71
C ALA A 72 1.24 -1.67 1.98
N ILE A 73 -0.04 -1.78 1.65
CA ILE A 73 -0.79 -0.69 0.99
C ILE A 73 -0.73 0.58 1.85
N ILE A 74 -1.00 0.46 3.15
CA ILE A 74 -0.94 1.60 4.08
C ILE A 74 0.47 2.16 4.17
N ALA A 75 1.48 1.30 4.31
CA ALA A 75 2.88 1.74 4.41
C ALA A 75 3.32 2.52 3.16
N ILE A 76 2.96 2.04 1.98
CA ILE A 76 3.26 2.73 0.72
C ILE A 76 2.57 4.09 0.66
N ALA A 77 1.27 4.14 0.95
CA ALA A 77 0.51 5.40 0.95
C ALA A 77 1.06 6.42 1.95
N MET A 78 1.49 5.97 3.12
CA MET A 78 2.10 6.85 4.14
C MET A 78 3.42 7.45 3.65
N TRP A 79 4.31 6.66 3.10
CA TRP A 79 5.64 7.13 2.67
C TRP A 79 5.63 7.84 1.34
N GLU A 80 4.68 7.54 0.44
CA GLU A 80 4.57 8.23 -0.84
C GLU A 80 3.92 9.63 -0.71
N SER A 81 2.88 9.75 0.10
CA SER A 81 2.04 10.95 0.08
C SER A 81 1.43 11.33 1.44
N SER A 82 1.92 10.74 2.53
CA SER A 82 1.29 10.97 3.84
C SER A 82 -0.24 10.72 3.79
N LEU A 83 -0.64 9.57 3.27
CA LEU A 83 -2.04 9.15 3.08
C LEU A 83 -2.83 10.10 2.16
N GLY A 84 -2.20 10.61 1.12
CA GLY A 84 -2.82 11.50 0.15
C GLY A 84 -2.85 12.98 0.54
N THR A 85 -2.20 13.36 1.65
CA THR A 85 -2.21 14.73 2.16
C THR A 85 -1.04 15.59 1.68
N ALA A 86 -0.08 15.02 0.97
CA ALA A 86 1.13 15.71 0.54
C ALA A 86 1.46 15.47 -0.93
N GLY A 87 2.17 16.43 -1.53
CA GLY A 87 2.70 16.32 -2.88
C GLY A 87 1.65 16.27 -3.97
N VAL A 88 1.96 15.57 -5.07
CA VAL A 88 1.08 15.42 -6.24
C VAL A 88 -0.26 14.78 -5.88
N ALA A 89 -0.31 13.96 -4.84
CA ALA A 89 -1.53 13.30 -4.39
C ALA A 89 -2.64 14.27 -3.96
N THR A 90 -2.31 15.52 -3.65
CA THR A 90 -3.28 16.57 -3.32
C THR A 90 -3.93 17.21 -4.53
N SER A 91 -3.41 16.96 -5.73
CA SER A 91 -3.98 17.48 -6.98
C SER A 91 -5.25 16.69 -7.34
N PRO A 92 -6.29 17.36 -7.89
CA PRO A 92 -7.51 16.67 -8.30
C PRO A 92 -7.22 15.51 -9.25
N GLY A 93 -7.76 14.32 -8.93
CA GLY A 93 -7.62 13.12 -9.73
C GLY A 93 -6.30 12.34 -9.57
N ALA A 94 -5.33 12.89 -8.85
CA ALA A 94 -4.08 12.18 -8.56
C ALA A 94 -4.28 11.10 -7.49
N ASN A 95 -3.42 10.07 -7.51
CA ASN A 95 -3.46 8.99 -6.53
C ASN A 95 -2.42 9.17 -5.42
N MET A 96 -2.67 8.55 -4.28
CA MET A 96 -1.80 8.63 -3.10
C MET A 96 -0.58 7.72 -3.15
N PHE A 97 -0.48 6.85 -4.15
CA PHE A 97 0.61 5.88 -4.28
C PHE A 97 1.75 6.37 -5.16
N GLY A 98 1.65 7.56 -5.74
CA GLY A 98 2.63 8.09 -6.69
C GLY A 98 2.68 7.33 -8.03
N PHE A 99 1.76 6.41 -8.26
CA PHE A 99 1.77 5.59 -9.47
C PHE A 99 1.47 6.43 -10.71
N GLY A 100 2.27 6.23 -11.76
CA GLY A 100 2.13 6.99 -13.00
C GLY A 100 2.76 8.39 -12.99
N ALA A 101 3.31 8.83 -11.86
CA ALA A 101 4.08 10.06 -11.76
C ALA A 101 5.53 9.79 -12.17
N PHE A 102 5.92 10.26 -13.35
CA PHE A 102 7.30 10.17 -13.84
C PHE A 102 7.93 11.56 -13.84
N ASP A 103 9.26 11.63 -13.70
CA ASP A 103 10.01 12.89 -13.75
C ASP A 103 9.73 13.70 -15.02
N SER A 104 9.50 13.01 -16.15
CA SER A 104 9.16 13.61 -17.43
C SER A 104 7.69 14.04 -17.56
N ASN A 105 6.80 13.48 -16.75
CA ASN A 105 5.38 13.79 -16.76
C ASN A 105 4.73 13.46 -15.41
N PRO A 106 4.92 14.29 -14.39
CA PRO A 106 4.33 14.07 -13.07
C PRO A 106 2.79 14.11 -13.08
N ASP A 107 2.17 14.79 -14.02
CA ASP A 107 0.73 14.85 -14.16
C ASP A 107 0.09 13.54 -14.63
N ASN A 108 0.87 12.58 -15.11
CA ASN A 108 0.35 11.28 -15.52
C ASN A 108 -0.28 10.49 -14.35
N ALA A 109 0.10 10.80 -13.11
CA ALA A 109 -0.53 10.22 -11.91
C ALA A 109 -2.04 10.51 -11.84
N LYS A 110 -2.53 11.58 -12.47
CA LYS A 110 -3.94 11.95 -12.52
C LYS A 110 -4.80 10.99 -13.35
N ASN A 111 -4.20 10.14 -14.18
CA ASN A 111 -4.91 9.14 -14.96
C ASN A 111 -5.34 7.92 -14.14
N PHE A 112 -4.88 7.84 -12.88
CA PHE A 112 -5.14 6.72 -12.00
C PHE A 112 -5.73 7.23 -10.68
N ASN A 113 -6.99 6.89 -10.40
CA ASN A 113 -7.53 7.06 -9.05
C ASN A 113 -6.85 6.07 -8.07
N ASP A 114 -7.10 6.23 -6.77
CA ASP A 114 -6.41 5.43 -5.76
C ASP A 114 -6.63 3.91 -5.92
N ALA A 115 -7.85 3.48 -6.15
CA ALA A 115 -8.16 2.05 -6.32
C ALA A 115 -7.50 1.47 -7.57
N LYS A 116 -7.55 2.17 -8.69
CA LYS A 116 -6.88 1.75 -9.93
C LYS A 116 -5.36 1.77 -9.77
N ALA A 117 -4.83 2.79 -9.11
CA ALA A 117 -3.40 2.95 -8.90
C ALA A 117 -2.80 1.77 -8.13
N VAL A 118 -3.43 1.32 -7.05
CA VAL A 118 -2.89 0.19 -6.27
C VAL A 118 -2.95 -1.11 -7.06
N VAL A 119 -3.95 -1.33 -7.88
CA VAL A 119 -4.03 -2.51 -8.76
C VAL A 119 -2.94 -2.47 -9.83
N GLU A 120 -2.76 -1.33 -10.49
CA GLU A 120 -1.71 -1.18 -11.51
C GLU A 120 -0.30 -1.22 -10.92
N LEU A 121 -0.11 -0.66 -9.72
CA LEU A 121 1.12 -0.80 -8.97
C LEU A 121 1.45 -2.28 -8.72
N ALA A 122 0.47 -3.06 -8.30
CA ALA A 122 0.65 -4.50 -8.09
C ALA A 122 1.05 -5.22 -9.38
N LYS A 123 0.35 -4.97 -10.48
CA LYS A 123 0.61 -5.62 -11.77
C LYS A 123 1.98 -5.28 -12.34
N GLN A 124 2.30 -4.00 -12.40
CA GLN A 124 3.48 -3.51 -13.12
C GLN A 124 4.72 -3.47 -12.23
N THR A 125 4.64 -2.81 -11.10
CA THR A 125 5.80 -2.60 -10.24
C THR A 125 6.14 -3.83 -9.42
N LEU A 126 5.16 -4.42 -8.74
CA LEU A 126 5.41 -5.51 -7.81
C LEU A 126 5.54 -6.86 -8.52
N LEU A 127 4.70 -7.16 -9.49
CA LEU A 127 4.68 -8.44 -10.19
C LEU A 127 5.58 -8.42 -11.42
N ALA A 128 5.27 -7.63 -12.45
CA ALA A 128 6.02 -7.63 -13.69
C ALA A 128 7.49 -7.23 -13.49
N ASN A 129 7.76 -6.22 -12.69
CA ASN A 129 9.11 -5.76 -12.38
C ASN A 129 9.74 -6.45 -11.15
N LYS A 130 9.10 -7.47 -10.59
CA LYS A 130 9.69 -8.33 -9.53
C LYS A 130 10.15 -7.56 -8.29
N ASN A 131 9.24 -6.77 -7.72
CA ASN A 131 9.48 -5.99 -6.50
C ASN A 131 8.56 -6.45 -5.34
N ARG A 132 8.46 -7.75 -5.13
CA ARG A 132 7.46 -8.34 -4.21
C ARG A 132 7.79 -8.21 -2.73
N THR A 133 9.00 -7.80 -2.38
CA THR A 133 9.41 -7.55 -0.98
C THR A 133 10.07 -6.19 -0.86
N PHE A 134 9.94 -5.56 0.30
CA PHE A 134 10.62 -4.30 0.55
C PHE A 134 12.15 -4.46 0.56
N LYS A 135 12.63 -5.62 1.01
CA LYS A 135 14.06 -5.94 0.94
C LYS A 135 14.55 -5.97 -0.52
N ARG A 136 13.81 -6.64 -1.39
CA ARG A 136 14.14 -6.70 -2.82
C ARG A 136 14.17 -5.31 -3.45
N GLN A 137 13.23 -4.47 -3.09
CA GLN A 137 13.16 -3.09 -3.60
C GLN A 137 14.39 -2.28 -3.19
N ASP A 138 14.83 -2.39 -1.93
CA ASP A 138 16.05 -1.74 -1.44
C ASP A 138 17.31 -2.32 -2.13
N ASP A 139 17.42 -3.63 -2.23
CA ASP A 139 18.56 -4.30 -2.87
C ASP A 139 18.71 -3.88 -4.35
N LYS A 140 17.58 -3.75 -5.06
CA LYS A 140 17.58 -3.32 -6.46
C LYS A 140 17.93 -1.84 -6.60
N ALA A 141 17.45 -0.98 -5.71
CA ALA A 141 17.84 0.43 -5.70
C ALA A 141 19.33 0.59 -5.48
N PHE A 142 19.90 -0.18 -4.57
CA PHE A 142 21.34 -0.21 -4.32
C PHE A 142 22.13 -0.69 -5.55
N ALA A 143 21.73 -1.82 -6.14
CA ALA A 143 22.37 -2.36 -7.35
C ALA A 143 22.29 -1.38 -8.52
N ASN A 144 21.15 -0.72 -8.71
CA ASN A 144 20.96 0.29 -9.75
C ASN A 144 21.90 1.49 -9.57
N ALA A 145 22.05 1.96 -8.33
CA ALA A 145 22.95 3.08 -8.02
C ALA A 145 24.45 2.76 -8.28
N HIS A 146 24.81 1.47 -8.24
CA HIS A 146 26.18 0.99 -8.44
C HIS A 146 26.39 0.33 -9.82
N GLY A 147 25.45 0.47 -10.75
CA GLY A 147 25.54 -0.06 -12.10
C GLY A 147 25.45 -1.59 -12.20
N GLY A 148 25.01 -2.27 -11.14
CA GLY A 148 24.95 -3.73 -11.07
C GLY A 148 23.58 -4.37 -11.32
N LEU A 149 22.56 -3.59 -11.69
CA LEU A 149 21.22 -4.12 -11.91
C LEU A 149 21.03 -4.56 -13.36
N ASP A 150 20.78 -5.85 -13.56
CA ASP A 150 20.32 -6.38 -14.84
C ASP A 150 18.79 -6.30 -14.94
N THR A 151 18.30 -5.24 -15.55
CA THR A 151 16.85 -5.00 -15.67
C THR A 151 16.14 -6.00 -16.59
N ALA A 152 16.85 -6.62 -17.53
CA ALA A 152 16.27 -7.64 -18.40
C ALA A 152 15.88 -8.90 -17.60
N THR A 153 16.67 -9.28 -16.61
CA THR A 153 16.43 -10.45 -15.76
C THR A 153 15.61 -10.10 -14.52
N GLU A 154 15.87 -8.95 -13.90
CA GLU A 154 15.35 -8.60 -12.57
C GLU A 154 14.21 -7.60 -12.58
N GLY A 155 13.89 -7.04 -13.75
CA GLY A 155 12.92 -5.97 -13.90
C GLY A 155 13.44 -4.63 -13.40
N GLY A 156 12.67 -3.58 -13.58
CA GLY A 156 13.01 -2.22 -13.17
C GLY A 156 12.94 -2.03 -11.65
N VAL A 157 13.56 -0.97 -11.18
CA VAL A 157 13.49 -0.55 -9.77
C VAL A 157 12.09 0.00 -9.46
N TYR A 158 11.68 -0.12 -8.21
CA TYR A 158 10.49 0.59 -7.72
C TYR A 158 10.83 2.07 -7.44
N PHE A 159 11.96 2.31 -6.80
CA PHE A 159 12.48 3.63 -6.46
C PHE A 159 14.01 3.62 -6.60
N THR A 160 14.61 4.78 -6.76
CA THR A 160 16.05 4.92 -6.94
C THR A 160 16.81 5.27 -5.65
N SER A 161 16.10 5.72 -4.63
CA SER A 161 16.69 6.09 -3.33
C SER A 161 17.36 4.88 -2.68
N THR A 162 18.57 5.09 -2.18
CA THR A 162 19.36 4.11 -1.41
C THR A 162 19.30 4.37 0.10
N SER A 163 18.35 5.20 0.57
CA SER A 163 18.23 5.60 1.98
C SER A 163 17.45 4.61 2.85
N GLY A 164 17.15 3.42 2.35
CA GLY A 164 16.38 2.42 3.10
C GLY A 164 14.88 2.64 3.05
N THR A 165 14.36 3.11 1.92
CA THR A 165 12.92 3.33 1.69
C THR A 165 12.10 2.07 1.99
N GLY A 166 12.54 0.90 1.50
CA GLY A 166 11.87 -0.37 1.76
C GLY A 166 11.89 -0.75 3.24
N LYS A 167 13.00 -0.54 3.93
CA LYS A 167 13.12 -0.81 5.38
C LYS A 167 12.15 0.05 6.20
N LYS A 168 12.02 1.32 5.86
CA LYS A 168 11.08 2.24 6.52
C LYS A 168 9.63 1.77 6.34
N ARG A 169 9.27 1.33 5.15
CA ARG A 169 7.94 0.77 4.85
C ARG A 169 7.71 -0.55 5.59
N ALA A 170 8.70 -1.42 5.66
CA ALA A 170 8.62 -2.66 6.44
C ALA A 170 8.41 -2.38 7.94
N ASN A 171 9.12 -1.42 8.49
CA ASN A 171 8.93 -0.99 9.88
C ASN A 171 7.51 -0.46 10.13
N THR A 172 6.96 0.27 9.17
CA THR A 172 5.57 0.74 9.23
C THR A 172 4.58 -0.42 9.21
N MET A 173 4.80 -1.43 8.37
CA MET A 173 3.97 -2.65 8.41
C MET A 173 3.98 -3.31 9.79
N ALA A 174 5.15 -3.40 10.41
CA ALA A 174 5.29 -3.98 11.75
C ALA A 174 4.48 -3.18 12.80
N LEU A 175 4.46 -1.86 12.71
CA LEU A 175 3.67 -1.01 13.59
C LEU A 175 2.17 -1.21 13.39
N ILE A 176 1.72 -1.35 12.14
CA ILE A 176 0.31 -1.64 11.83
C ILE A 176 -0.09 -2.98 12.43
N ASP A 177 0.74 -4.00 12.24
CA ASP A 177 0.51 -5.35 12.78
C ASP A 177 0.42 -5.35 14.30
N ALA A 178 1.33 -4.66 14.97
CA ALA A 178 1.31 -4.51 16.43
C ALA A 178 0.07 -3.75 16.91
N TYR A 179 -0.36 -2.72 16.19
CA TYR A 179 -1.61 -2.01 16.49
C TYR A 179 -2.82 -2.94 16.42
N ILE A 180 -2.90 -3.76 15.38
CA ILE A 180 -3.97 -4.74 15.21
C ILE A 180 -3.98 -5.72 16.40
N ASP A 181 -2.81 -6.25 16.78
CA ASP A 181 -2.70 -7.17 17.91
C ASP A 181 -3.14 -6.52 19.24
N ALA A 182 -2.82 -5.26 19.44
CA ALA A 182 -3.23 -4.52 20.64
C ALA A 182 -4.72 -4.12 20.63
N ASN A 183 -5.40 -4.23 19.50
CA ASN A 183 -6.78 -3.76 19.30
C ASN A 183 -7.69 -4.87 18.76
N GLY A 184 -7.72 -5.99 19.42
CA GLY A 184 -8.61 -7.11 19.12
C GLY A 184 -7.96 -8.27 18.38
N GLY A 185 -6.77 -8.07 17.81
CA GLY A 185 -6.07 -9.12 17.09
C GLY A 185 -6.69 -9.48 15.74
N ALA A 186 -6.07 -10.42 15.06
CA ALA A 186 -6.53 -11.03 13.82
C ALA A 186 -5.95 -12.44 13.74
N ASP A 187 -6.04 -13.10 12.59
CA ASP A 187 -5.51 -14.45 12.42
C ASP A 187 -4.02 -14.51 12.75
N ASP A 188 -3.59 -15.58 13.43
CA ASP A 188 -2.18 -15.80 13.79
C ASP A 188 -1.40 -16.56 12.71
N HIS A 189 -1.89 -16.51 11.48
CA HIS A 189 -1.26 -17.14 10.32
C HIS A 189 -1.61 -16.35 9.06
N LEU A 190 -0.87 -16.60 7.99
CA LEU A 190 -1.14 -15.99 6.69
C LEU A 190 -2.16 -16.80 5.89
N THR A 191 -2.88 -16.11 5.05
CA THR A 191 -3.78 -16.68 4.03
C THR A 191 -3.22 -16.35 2.65
N ASP A 192 -3.15 -17.35 1.77
CA ASP A 192 -2.81 -17.16 0.37
C ASP A 192 -4.08 -16.79 -0.42
N ILE A 193 -4.09 -15.61 -1.02
CA ILE A 193 -5.21 -15.11 -1.84
C ILE A 193 -4.87 -15.05 -3.33
N GLY A 194 -3.75 -15.64 -3.73
CA GLY A 194 -3.24 -15.59 -5.09
C GLY A 194 -2.62 -14.24 -5.46
N ASP A 195 -2.04 -14.21 -6.65
CA ASP A 195 -1.31 -13.04 -7.16
C ASP A 195 -1.83 -12.55 -8.52
N THR A 196 -3.14 -12.72 -8.76
CA THR A 196 -3.81 -12.22 -9.97
C THR A 196 -4.72 -11.04 -9.60
N PRO A 197 -4.24 -9.79 -9.73
CA PRO A 197 -5.06 -8.61 -9.46
C PRO A 197 -6.30 -8.53 -10.35
N SER A 198 -7.37 -7.94 -9.81
CA SER A 198 -8.65 -7.77 -10.49
C SER A 198 -8.98 -6.28 -10.64
N ASP A 199 -8.93 -5.77 -11.88
CA ASP A 199 -9.24 -4.37 -12.19
C ASP A 199 -10.70 -4.01 -11.97
N ALA A 200 -11.60 -4.93 -12.35
CA ALA A 200 -13.03 -4.67 -12.38
C ALA A 200 -13.57 -4.27 -11.01
N LYS A 201 -13.17 -4.99 -9.95
CA LYS A 201 -13.64 -4.71 -8.59
C LYS A 201 -13.13 -3.40 -8.02
N ALA A 202 -11.90 -3.02 -8.34
CA ALA A 202 -11.32 -1.75 -7.89
C ALA A 202 -12.02 -0.55 -8.53
N THR A 203 -12.47 -0.68 -9.78
CA THR A 203 -13.18 0.37 -10.51
C THR A 203 -14.65 0.46 -10.09
N GLU A 204 -15.31 -0.66 -9.91
CA GLU A 204 -16.71 -0.73 -9.49
C GLU A 204 -16.93 -0.17 -8.09
N SER A 205 -16.01 -0.41 -7.17
CA SER A 205 -16.08 0.13 -5.81
C SER A 205 -16.12 1.65 -5.79
N LEU A 206 -15.45 2.30 -6.73
CA LEU A 206 -15.46 3.76 -6.85
C LEU A 206 -16.71 4.29 -7.57
N THR A 207 -17.20 3.57 -8.57
CA THR A 207 -18.38 3.98 -9.32
C THR A 207 -19.67 3.75 -8.53
N SER A 208 -19.72 2.75 -7.68
CA SER A 208 -20.90 2.51 -6.83
C SER A 208 -21.08 3.57 -5.75
N ASN A 209 -20.04 4.29 -5.40
CA ASN A 209 -20.13 5.39 -4.43
C ASN A 209 -20.47 6.75 -5.06
N ILE A 210 -20.39 6.89 -6.39
CA ILE A 210 -20.71 8.12 -7.09
C ILE A 210 -22.23 8.33 -7.31
N PRO A 211 -23.05 7.30 -7.57
CA PRO A 211 -24.47 7.50 -7.85
C PRO A 211 -25.35 7.77 -6.63
N MET A 212 -24.83 7.65 -5.43
CA MET A 212 -25.65 7.81 -4.22
C MET A 212 -25.95 9.27 -3.87
N VAL A 213 -25.47 10.21 -4.66
CA VAL A 213 -25.86 11.64 -4.59
C VAL A 213 -26.95 11.94 -5.61
N LYS A 214 -27.99 11.12 -5.66
CA LYS A 214 -29.25 11.63 -6.18
C LYS A 214 -29.93 12.33 -5.02
N ALA A 215 -29.64 13.61 -4.91
CA ALA A 215 -30.53 14.50 -4.22
C ALA A 215 -31.89 14.38 -4.88
N THR A 216 -32.86 13.81 -4.22
CA THR A 216 -34.26 14.02 -4.52
C THR A 216 -34.51 15.49 -4.33
N VAL A 217 -34.69 16.20 -5.43
CA VAL A 217 -35.17 17.57 -5.39
C VAL A 217 -36.60 17.48 -4.82
N PRO A 218 -36.90 18.14 -3.70
CA PRO A 218 -38.27 18.23 -3.25
C PRO A 218 -39.05 19.05 -4.25
N THR A 219 -40.14 18.48 -4.72
CA THR A 219 -41.16 19.24 -5.46
C THR A 219 -41.85 20.22 -4.53
#